data_3ec0a3899924c78c36c164c2afafb393
#
_entry.id   3ec0a3899924c78c36c164c2afafb393
#
_cell.length_a   1.000
_cell.length_b   1.000
_cell.length_c   1.000
_cell.angle_alpha   90.00
_cell.angle_beta   90.00
_cell.angle_gamma   90.00
#
_symmetry.space_group_name_H-M   'P 1'
#
loop_
_entity.id
_entity.type
_entity.pdbx_description
1 polymer ?
#
loop_
_entity_poly.entity_id
_entity_poly.type
_entity_poly.pdbx_seq_one_letter_code
_entity_poly.pdbx_strand_id
1 'polypeptide(L)'
;VPACGLPAVFEPVTAVLRRDASAAGNPALIPSKEKIMTKLITDEQRVQLLANGRQSTEQENFDPAPVVKLFTPDAGATWLLTEIDPGDHDHAFGLCDLGLGYPELGWVSLAEIAAVRGRLGLPVERDLHFSPDKRLSAYAREARLAGRIVT
;
A
#
# COMPACT_ATOMS: atom_id res chain seq x y z
N VAL A 1 -0.48 19.62 4.79
CA VAL A 1 -1.29 18.61 5.50
C VAL A 1 -0.55 18.36 6.78
N PRO A 2 -1.14 18.59 7.93
CA PRO A 2 -0.56 18.00 9.10
C PRO A 2 -0.39 16.53 8.73
N ALA A 3 0.85 16.03 8.83
CA ALA A 3 1.03 14.62 8.90
C ALA A 3 -0.07 14.16 9.84
N CYS A 4 -1.07 13.47 9.35
CA CYS A 4 -1.95 12.73 10.21
C CYS A 4 -0.99 11.79 10.91
N GLY A 5 -0.45 12.28 12.04
CA GLY A 5 0.37 11.47 12.90
C GLY A 5 -0.53 10.33 13.31
N LEU A 6 -0.53 9.31 12.47
CA LEU A 6 -0.91 8.01 12.97
C LEU A 6 0.04 7.78 14.13
N PRO A 7 -0.48 7.63 15.34
CA PRO A 7 0.36 7.17 16.42
C PRO A 7 1.08 5.94 15.89
N ALA A 8 2.27 5.71 16.35
CA ALA A 8 3.14 4.58 16.03
C ALA A 8 2.48 3.19 16.29
N VAL A 9 1.18 3.10 16.19
CA VAL A 9 0.31 1.94 16.42
C VAL A 9 0.07 1.14 15.13
N PHE A 10 0.87 1.41 14.08
CA PHE A 10 0.86 0.54 12.90
C PHE A 10 1.61 -0.78 13.12
N GLU A 11 2.16 -0.98 14.32
CA GLU A 11 2.81 -2.25 14.67
C GLU A 11 1.87 -3.47 14.69
N PRO A 12 0.58 -3.40 15.06
CA PRO A 12 -0.25 -4.59 15.06
C PRO A 12 -0.65 -5.11 13.69
N VAL A 13 -0.41 -4.35 12.62
CA VAL A 13 -0.72 -4.79 11.24
C VAL A 13 0.07 -6.02 10.84
N THR A 14 1.34 -6.06 11.25
CA THR A 14 2.21 -7.21 10.98
C THR A 14 1.91 -8.41 11.88
N ALA A 15 1.19 -8.21 12.97
CA ALA A 15 0.81 -9.30 13.87
C ALA A 15 -0.44 -10.06 13.39
N VAL A 16 -1.31 -9.42 12.59
CA VAL A 16 -2.54 -10.03 12.08
C VAL A 16 -2.29 -10.81 10.79
N LEU A 17 -1.36 -10.34 9.98
CA LEU A 17 -0.89 -11.07 8.80
C LEU A 17 0.39 -11.80 9.21
N ARG A 18 0.30 -13.11 9.33
CA ARG A 18 1.45 -13.95 9.72
C ARG A 18 2.65 -13.62 8.86
N ARG A 19 3.72 -13.16 9.50
CA ARG A 19 5.04 -13.19 8.89
C ARG A 19 5.40 -14.67 8.76
N ASP A 20 5.55 -15.14 7.55
CA ASP A 20 6.18 -16.43 7.36
C ASP A 20 7.68 -16.27 7.64
N ALA A 21 8.07 -16.54 8.90
CA ALA A 21 9.47 -16.53 9.31
C ALA A 21 10.23 -17.78 8.83
N SER A 22 9.55 -18.70 8.15
CA SER A 22 10.11 -20.00 7.79
C SER A 22 10.72 -20.04 6.39
N ALA A 23 10.94 -18.89 5.75
CA ALA A 23 11.77 -18.84 4.55
C ALA A 23 13.27 -18.99 4.88
N ALA A 24 13.61 -20.03 5.66
CA ALA A 24 14.96 -20.58 5.71
C ALA A 24 15.26 -21.32 4.39
N GLY A 25 14.90 -20.68 3.28
CA GLY A 25 15.20 -21.15 1.95
C GLY A 25 16.56 -20.61 1.49
N ASN A 26 17.19 -21.35 0.63
CA ASN A 26 18.45 -21.04 -0.04
C ASN A 26 18.57 -19.52 -0.35
N PRO A 27 19.57 -18.81 0.17
CA PRO A 27 19.73 -17.37 -0.05
C PRO A 27 19.82 -16.95 -1.54
N ALA A 28 20.15 -17.88 -2.45
CA ALA A 28 20.12 -17.66 -3.89
C ALA A 28 18.70 -17.50 -4.49
N LEU A 29 17.64 -17.82 -3.73
CA LEU A 29 16.24 -17.72 -4.15
C LEU A 29 15.51 -16.51 -3.54
N ILE A 30 16.17 -15.71 -2.70
CA ILE A 30 15.59 -14.47 -2.19
C ILE A 30 15.69 -13.43 -3.31
N PRO A 31 14.57 -12.98 -3.90
CA PRO A 31 14.62 -11.94 -4.91
C PRO A 31 15.22 -10.68 -4.32
N SER A 32 16.05 -9.96 -5.09
CA SER A 32 16.57 -8.65 -4.66
C SER A 32 15.42 -7.71 -4.30
N LYS A 33 15.66 -6.79 -3.36
CA LYS A 33 14.67 -5.78 -2.94
C LYS A 33 14.07 -5.05 -4.16
N GLU A 34 14.89 -4.74 -5.15
CA GLU A 34 14.47 -4.13 -6.43
C GLU A 34 13.52 -5.02 -7.23
N LYS A 35 13.78 -6.31 -7.32
CA LYS A 35 12.93 -7.26 -8.06
C LYS A 35 11.55 -7.46 -7.40
N ILE A 36 11.50 -7.44 -6.07
CA ILE A 36 10.23 -7.49 -5.31
C ILE A 36 9.44 -6.20 -5.55
N MET A 37 10.10 -5.06 -5.53
CA MET A 37 9.47 -3.76 -5.76
C MET A 37 8.92 -3.63 -7.17
N THR A 38 9.62 -4.14 -8.18
CA THR A 38 9.13 -4.16 -9.58
C THR A 38 7.89 -5.03 -9.75
N LYS A 39 7.73 -6.04 -8.90
CA LYS A 39 6.54 -6.90 -8.93
C LYS A 39 5.29 -6.21 -8.35
N LEU A 40 5.46 -5.42 -7.28
CA LEU A 40 4.35 -4.68 -6.66
C LEU A 40 3.95 -3.45 -7.47
N ILE A 41 4.90 -2.74 -8.02
CA ILE A 41 4.73 -1.45 -8.68
C ILE A 41 5.53 -1.46 -9.97
N THR A 42 4.93 -1.07 -11.10
CA THR A 42 5.67 -0.89 -12.35
C THR A 42 6.55 0.36 -12.29
N ASP A 43 7.51 0.46 -13.22
CA ASP A 43 8.38 1.64 -13.31
C ASP A 43 7.56 2.91 -13.62
N GLU A 44 6.56 2.79 -14.48
CA GLU A 44 5.64 3.90 -14.82
C GLU A 44 4.83 4.34 -13.61
N GLN A 45 4.30 3.38 -12.84
CA GLN A 45 3.56 3.68 -11.61
C GLN A 45 4.47 4.33 -10.57
N ARG A 46 5.71 3.87 -10.45
CA ARG A 46 6.70 4.48 -9.55
C ARG A 46 6.99 5.93 -9.91
N VAL A 47 7.20 6.22 -11.20
CA VAL A 47 7.41 7.59 -11.68
C VAL A 47 6.22 8.48 -11.33
N GLN A 48 4.98 7.98 -11.54
CA GLN A 48 3.76 8.72 -11.20
C GLN A 48 3.61 8.93 -9.69
N LEU A 49 3.86 7.90 -8.90
CA LEU A 49 3.80 7.99 -7.44
C LEU A 49 4.80 8.99 -6.87
N LEU A 50 6.03 9.03 -7.40
CA LEU A 50 7.05 10.01 -7.02
C LEU A 50 6.69 11.43 -7.45
N ALA A 51 6.14 11.59 -8.65
CA ALA A 51 5.66 12.89 -9.14
C ALA A 51 4.54 13.42 -8.24
N ASN A 52 3.59 12.57 -7.86
CA ASN A 52 2.53 12.91 -6.92
C ASN A 52 3.09 13.27 -5.53
N GLY A 53 4.11 12.55 -5.05
CA GLY A 53 4.76 12.86 -3.78
C GLY A 53 5.42 14.24 -3.78
N ARG A 54 6.06 14.64 -4.86
CA ARG A 54 6.61 16.00 -5.02
C ARG A 54 5.49 17.04 -5.05
N GLN A 55 4.45 16.80 -5.82
CA GLN A 55 3.30 17.71 -5.92
C GLN A 55 2.59 17.89 -4.58
N SER A 56 2.47 16.83 -3.81
CA SER A 56 1.89 16.85 -2.47
C SER A 56 2.67 17.75 -1.49
N THR A 57 3.98 17.88 -1.64
CA THR A 57 4.78 18.81 -0.83
C THR A 57 4.55 20.28 -1.20
N GLU A 58 4.11 20.56 -2.42
CA GLU A 58 3.90 21.91 -2.95
C GLU A 58 2.44 22.38 -2.83
N GLN A 59 1.50 21.45 -2.81
CA GLN A 59 0.06 21.73 -2.81
C GLN A 59 -0.64 21.10 -1.61
N GLU A 60 -1.12 21.94 -0.71
CA GLU A 60 -1.74 21.51 0.54
C GLU A 60 -3.04 20.68 0.36
N ASN A 61 -3.78 20.93 -0.71
CA ASN A 61 -5.05 20.26 -1.01
C ASN A 61 -4.93 19.24 -2.16
N PHE A 62 -3.74 18.72 -2.38
CA PHE A 62 -3.50 17.73 -3.42
C PHE A 62 -4.20 16.40 -3.08
N ASP A 63 -5.14 15.98 -3.92
CA ASP A 63 -5.96 14.80 -3.71
C ASP A 63 -6.10 14.03 -5.04
N PRO A 64 -5.06 13.30 -5.43
CA PRO A 64 -5.05 12.57 -6.69
C PRO A 64 -5.87 11.29 -6.63
N ALA A 65 -6.18 10.74 -7.79
CA ALA A 65 -6.69 9.38 -7.91
C ALA A 65 -5.58 8.38 -7.53
N PRO A 66 -5.93 7.21 -6.98
CA PRO A 66 -4.96 6.15 -6.74
C PRO A 66 -4.23 5.73 -8.01
N VAL A 67 -2.93 5.48 -7.90
CA VAL A 67 -2.09 5.02 -9.03
C VAL A 67 -2.07 3.50 -9.12
N VAL A 68 -2.08 2.83 -7.95
CA VAL A 68 -1.97 1.38 -7.87
C VAL A 68 -2.87 0.83 -6.78
N LYS A 69 -3.46 -0.34 -7.06
CA LYS A 69 -4.18 -1.16 -6.08
C LYS A 69 -3.37 -2.43 -5.81
N LEU A 70 -3.09 -2.65 -4.54
CA LEU A 70 -2.46 -3.87 -4.03
C LEU A 70 -3.45 -4.61 -3.14
N PHE A 71 -3.39 -5.93 -3.13
CA PHE A 71 -4.29 -6.76 -2.31
C PHE A 71 -3.66 -8.09 -1.92
N THR A 72 -4.17 -8.69 -0.85
CA THR A 72 -3.85 -10.06 -0.45
C THR A 72 -4.85 -11.01 -1.09
N PRO A 73 -4.42 -11.94 -1.99
CA PRO A 73 -5.36 -12.82 -2.70
C PRO A 73 -6.04 -13.84 -1.77
N ASP A 74 -5.41 -14.18 -0.66
CA ASP A 74 -5.89 -15.17 0.32
C ASP A 74 -6.23 -14.55 1.69
N ALA A 75 -6.40 -13.23 1.73
CA ALA A 75 -6.77 -12.49 2.93
C ALA A 75 -7.58 -11.23 2.56
N GLY A 76 -7.93 -10.40 3.54
CA GLY A 76 -8.82 -9.25 3.34
C GLY A 76 -8.12 -7.89 3.21
N ALA A 77 -6.80 -7.83 3.02
CA ALA A 77 -6.09 -6.56 2.97
C ALA A 77 -6.07 -5.96 1.55
N THR A 78 -6.23 -4.65 1.47
CA THR A 78 -6.18 -3.86 0.22
C THR A 78 -5.54 -2.51 0.48
N TRP A 79 -4.71 -2.06 -0.45
CA TRP A 79 -4.08 -0.73 -0.42
C TRP A 79 -4.32 -0.01 -1.74
N LEU A 80 -4.76 1.24 -1.65
CA LEU A 80 -4.84 2.17 -2.79
C LEU A 80 -3.80 3.25 -2.59
N LEU A 81 -2.69 3.21 -3.33
CA LEU A 81 -1.56 4.12 -3.14
C LEU A 81 -1.60 5.26 -4.15
N THR A 82 -1.34 6.47 -3.67
CA THR A 82 -1.35 7.69 -4.48
C THR A 82 0.01 8.32 -4.67
N GLU A 83 0.93 8.17 -3.72
CA GLU A 83 2.23 8.84 -3.74
C GLU A 83 3.31 8.05 -3.01
N ILE A 84 4.55 8.33 -3.37
CA ILE A 84 5.76 7.89 -2.66
C ILE A 84 6.48 9.13 -2.15
N ASP A 85 6.97 9.07 -0.91
CA ASP A 85 7.75 10.15 -0.31
C ASP A 85 9.05 10.37 -1.13
N PRO A 86 9.28 11.58 -1.67
CA PRO A 86 10.51 11.84 -2.40
C PRO A 86 11.79 11.72 -1.57
N GLY A 87 11.68 11.87 -0.24
CA GLY A 87 12.79 11.74 0.70
C GLY A 87 13.03 10.31 1.18
N ASP A 88 12.04 9.44 1.06
CA ASP A 88 12.14 8.03 1.43
C ASP A 88 11.28 7.16 0.51
N HIS A 89 11.90 6.59 -0.49
CA HIS A 89 11.24 5.81 -1.54
C HIS A 89 10.61 4.49 -1.07
N ASP A 90 10.77 4.12 0.18
CA ASP A 90 10.05 2.99 0.79
C ASP A 90 8.68 3.39 1.36
N HIS A 91 8.48 4.68 1.66
CA HIS A 91 7.22 5.17 2.21
C HIS A 91 6.26 5.61 1.11
N ALA A 92 5.10 4.98 1.07
CA ALA A 92 3.99 5.32 0.19
C ALA A 92 2.77 5.76 1.01
N PHE A 93 1.99 6.70 0.48
CA PHE A 93 0.75 7.17 1.08
C PHE A 93 -0.45 6.65 0.32
N GLY A 94 -1.50 6.33 1.03
CA GLY A 94 -2.75 5.90 0.43
C GLY A 94 -3.81 5.49 1.43
N LEU A 95 -4.84 4.85 0.92
CA LEU A 95 -5.90 4.24 1.71
C LEU A 95 -5.53 2.79 1.99
N CYS A 96 -5.52 2.44 3.28
CA CYS A 96 -5.12 1.13 3.78
C CYS A 96 -6.32 0.44 4.43
N ASP A 97 -6.64 -0.74 3.96
CA ASP A 97 -7.65 -1.61 4.53
C ASP A 97 -7.00 -2.96 4.87
N LEU A 98 -7.01 -3.31 6.13
CA LEU A 98 -6.38 -4.54 6.63
C LEU A 98 -7.38 -5.68 6.80
N GLY A 99 -8.62 -5.48 6.36
CA GLY A 99 -9.69 -6.45 6.54
C GLY A 99 -10.27 -6.49 7.95
N LEU A 100 -10.05 -5.44 8.75
CA LEU A 100 -10.50 -5.33 10.15
C LEU A 100 -11.75 -4.44 10.31
N GLY A 101 -12.29 -3.91 9.22
CA GLY A 101 -13.46 -3.04 9.24
C GLY A 101 -13.17 -1.55 9.40
N TYR A 102 -11.90 -1.15 9.41
CA TYR A 102 -11.45 0.23 9.66
C TYR A 102 -10.43 0.67 8.60
N PRO A 103 -10.85 0.91 7.35
CA PRO A 103 -9.95 1.47 6.34
C PRO A 103 -9.54 2.89 6.70
N GLU A 104 -8.24 3.19 6.59
CA GLU A 104 -7.66 4.47 6.99
C GLU A 104 -6.64 4.98 5.98
N LEU A 105 -6.56 6.31 5.87
CA LEU A 105 -5.50 6.97 5.12
C LEU A 105 -4.20 7.00 5.94
N GLY A 106 -3.08 6.70 5.32
CA GLY A 106 -1.79 6.74 6.01
C GLY A 106 -0.60 6.37 5.15
N TRP A 107 0.57 6.48 5.76
CA TRP A 107 1.85 6.08 5.20
C TRP A 107 2.13 4.62 5.50
N VAL A 108 2.65 3.90 4.52
CA VAL A 108 3.01 2.48 4.62
C VAL A 108 4.39 2.24 4.03
N SER A 109 5.10 1.24 4.56
CA SER A 109 6.33 0.75 3.97
C SER A 109 6.05 -0.24 2.84
N LEU A 110 6.59 0.02 1.67
CA LEU A 110 6.48 -0.90 0.53
C LEU A 110 7.21 -2.22 0.81
N ALA A 111 8.32 -2.18 1.54
CA ALA A 111 9.04 -3.38 1.95
C ALA A 111 8.22 -4.24 2.91
N GLU A 112 7.47 -3.62 3.83
CA GLU A 112 6.57 -4.34 4.72
C GLU A 112 5.40 -4.98 3.96
N ILE A 113 4.79 -4.26 3.01
CA ILE A 113 3.74 -4.82 2.15
C ILE A 113 4.29 -6.01 1.34
N ALA A 114 5.50 -5.90 0.82
CA ALA A 114 6.14 -6.99 0.07
C ALA A 114 6.40 -8.25 0.93
N ALA A 115 6.56 -8.07 2.25
CA ALA A 115 6.76 -9.17 3.19
C ALA A 115 5.46 -9.81 3.70
N VAL A 116 4.30 -9.18 3.45
CA VAL A 116 3.00 -9.70 3.87
C VAL A 116 2.70 -11.02 3.16
N ARG A 117 2.17 -11.98 3.93
CA ARG A 117 1.64 -13.24 3.40
C ARG A 117 0.27 -13.49 4.01
N GLY A 118 -0.66 -13.96 3.18
CA GLY A 118 -1.98 -14.36 3.63
C GLY A 118 -2.01 -15.74 4.28
N ARG A 119 -3.20 -16.26 4.48
CA ARG A 119 -3.42 -17.56 5.18
C ARG A 119 -2.81 -18.75 4.47
N LEU A 120 -2.74 -18.70 3.13
CA LEU A 120 -2.15 -19.74 2.29
C LEU A 120 -0.68 -19.46 1.94
N GLY A 121 -0.08 -18.43 2.54
CA GLY A 121 1.30 -18.03 2.27
C GLY A 121 1.48 -17.27 0.95
N LEU A 122 0.41 -16.79 0.32
CA LEU A 122 0.49 -16.04 -0.92
C LEU A 122 0.95 -14.59 -0.68
N PRO A 123 1.81 -14.06 -1.55
CA PRO A 123 2.26 -12.68 -1.47
C PRO A 123 1.16 -11.70 -1.86
N VAL A 124 1.36 -10.42 -1.53
CA VAL A 124 0.55 -9.32 -2.05
C VAL A 124 0.70 -9.24 -3.57
N GLU A 125 -0.40 -9.02 -4.24
CA GLU A 125 -0.47 -8.86 -5.68
C GLU A 125 -0.95 -7.45 -6.07
N ARG A 126 -0.55 -7.02 -7.27
CA ARG A 126 -1.07 -5.83 -7.91
C ARG A 126 -2.29 -6.18 -8.75
N ASP A 127 -3.36 -5.41 -8.62
CA ASP A 127 -4.53 -5.52 -9.47
C ASP A 127 -4.22 -4.93 -10.86
N LEU A 128 -4.11 -5.80 -11.86
CA LEU A 128 -3.77 -5.43 -13.23
C LEU A 128 -4.94 -4.75 -13.97
N HIS A 129 -6.15 -4.86 -13.45
CA HIS A 129 -7.37 -4.34 -14.05
C HIS A 129 -7.91 -3.11 -13.33
N PHE A 130 -7.22 -2.65 -12.28
CA PHE A 130 -7.63 -1.48 -11.54
C PHE A 130 -7.53 -0.22 -12.39
N SER A 131 -8.66 0.47 -12.53
CA SER A 131 -8.76 1.77 -13.19
C SER A 131 -9.51 2.72 -12.25
N PRO A 132 -8.81 3.70 -11.66
CA PRO A 132 -9.45 4.62 -10.72
C PRO A 132 -10.43 5.55 -11.45
N ASP A 133 -11.59 5.74 -10.86
CA ASP A 133 -12.65 6.61 -11.37
C ASP A 133 -12.92 7.83 -10.49
N LYS A 134 -12.22 7.93 -9.35
CA LYS A 134 -12.40 8.99 -8.37
C LYS A 134 -11.11 9.30 -7.61
N ARG A 135 -11.14 10.39 -6.86
CA ARG A 135 -10.02 10.82 -5.99
C ARG A 135 -9.90 9.93 -4.76
N LEU A 136 -8.72 9.92 -4.15
CA LEU A 136 -8.46 9.11 -2.95
C LEU A 136 -9.42 9.43 -1.81
N SER A 137 -9.73 10.71 -1.57
CA SER A 137 -10.67 11.11 -0.51
C SER A 137 -12.07 10.55 -0.70
N ALA A 138 -12.53 10.38 -1.94
CA ALA A 138 -13.82 9.77 -2.24
C ALA A 138 -13.81 8.28 -1.96
N TYR A 139 -12.74 7.57 -2.35
CA TYR A 139 -12.56 6.16 -1.97
C TYR A 139 -12.52 5.98 -0.45
N ALA A 140 -11.81 6.86 0.27
CA ALA A 140 -11.73 6.81 1.73
C ALA A 140 -13.09 6.98 2.39
N ARG A 141 -13.91 7.91 1.89
CA ARG A 141 -15.27 8.15 2.41
C ARG A 141 -16.17 6.94 2.20
N GLU A 142 -16.17 6.37 1.01
CA GLU A 142 -16.95 5.18 0.69
C GLU A 142 -16.48 3.97 1.51
N ALA A 143 -15.18 3.81 1.65
CA ALA A 143 -14.60 2.72 2.43
C ALA A 143 -15.00 2.77 3.90
N ARG A 144 -15.01 3.97 4.50
CA ARG A 144 -15.45 4.15 5.90
C ARG A 144 -16.91 3.76 6.09
N LEU A 145 -17.78 4.09 5.15
CA LEU A 145 -19.18 3.72 5.19
C LEU A 145 -19.38 2.20 5.02
N ALA A 146 -18.61 1.58 4.15
CA ALA A 146 -18.68 0.15 3.87
C ALA A 146 -17.90 -0.72 4.86
N GLY A 147 -16.99 -0.15 5.66
CA GLY A 147 -16.04 -0.88 6.51
C GLY A 147 -14.94 -1.60 5.75
N ARG A 148 -14.80 -1.32 4.46
CA ARG A 148 -13.81 -1.92 3.55
C ARG A 148 -13.62 -1.07 2.30
N ILE A 149 -12.48 -1.21 1.64
CA ILE A 149 -12.27 -0.60 0.32
C ILE A 149 -13.23 -1.24 -0.70
N VAL A 150 -13.91 -0.38 -1.46
CA VAL A 150 -14.79 -0.74 -2.58
C VAL A 150 -14.20 -0.15 -3.86
N THR A 151 -13.90 -1.00 -4.83
CA THR A 151 -13.35 -0.60 -6.14
C THR A 151 -14.05 -1.34 -7.27
#